data_2f99535e226cf6c31a5e4218bf650f6b
#
_entry.id   2f99535e226cf6c31a5e4218bf650f6b
#
_cell.length_a   1.000
_cell.length_b   1.000
_cell.length_c   1.000
_cell.angle_alpha   90.00
_cell.angle_beta   90.00
_cell.angle_gamma   90.00
#
_symmetry.space_group_name_H-M   'P 1'
#
loop_
_entity.id
_entity.type
_entity.pdbx_description
1 polymer ?
#
loop_
_entity_poly.entity_id
_entity_poly.type
_entity_poly.pdbx_seq_one_letter_code
_entity_poly.pdbx_strand_id
1 'polypeptide(L)'
;MTHSKRLGFQPHTLLYSTPACLFTLLTLVVTLSGCGGRRTGQMPTTDDLHGNITVSGAYALYPLMLRWADAFSQLHPGVVIDVSAGGSGKGITDVLANQVDLGMVSREMKAAELQRGALPVAVARDAVVPVINVGNPLFRQLLRKGLSQTVARDIWVTGQVKTWGQVAATANATPINVYTRSDACGAAETFAAWLRSHQEDLLGPGVYGDPGIARQVANDVDGIGMSNISYAYDERTGRPNPGLAVIPIDVNNNGTIDSEERFYDTKDKLISAIRDGRYPSPPARELFVVTKGKPQSALVKAFLSFILADGQRENESAGYISIHSTRKSPQKY
;
A
#
# COMPACT_ATOMS: atom_id res chain seq x y z
N MET A 1 -35.27 50.52 -26.56
CA MET A 1 -34.38 51.61 -26.98
C MET A 1 -33.01 50.98 -27.13
N THR A 2 -32.70 50.61 -28.40
CA THR A 2 -31.70 51.21 -29.30
C THR A 2 -30.25 51.04 -28.81
N HIS A 3 -29.25 50.50 -29.53
CA HIS A 3 -28.99 50.32 -31.00
C HIS A 3 -27.85 49.30 -31.13
N SER A 4 -28.00 48.38 -31.99
CA SER A 4 -27.21 47.89 -33.10
C SER A 4 -26.00 48.74 -33.54
N LYS A 5 -24.84 48.07 -33.78
CA LYS A 5 -23.96 48.33 -34.94
C LYS A 5 -23.14 47.12 -35.27
N ARG A 6 -23.44 46.56 -36.45
CA ARG A 6 -22.57 45.67 -37.24
C ARG A 6 -21.55 46.56 -37.98
N LEU A 7 -20.34 46.05 -38.13
CA LEU A 7 -19.44 46.43 -39.20
C LEU A 7 -18.71 45.17 -39.69
N GLY A 8 -19.01 44.84 -40.94
CA GLY A 8 -18.31 43.84 -41.71
C GLY A 8 -17.18 44.51 -42.50
N PHE A 9 -16.20 43.72 -42.84
CA PHE A 9 -15.30 44.00 -43.94
C PHE A 9 -14.91 42.72 -44.66
N GLN A 10 -14.89 42.82 -45.98
CA GLN A 10 -14.73 41.79 -47.00
C GLN A 10 -13.24 41.54 -47.37
N PRO A 11 -12.96 40.54 -48.22
CA PRO A 11 -11.64 39.96 -48.42
C PRO A 11 -10.86 40.59 -49.60
N HIS A 12 -9.55 40.53 -49.53
CA HIS A 12 -8.68 40.82 -50.69
C HIS A 12 -7.98 39.54 -51.15
N THR A 13 -8.40 39.08 -52.29
CA THR A 13 -7.68 38.18 -53.20
C THR A 13 -6.52 38.93 -53.86
N LEU A 14 -5.35 38.33 -53.91
CA LEU A 14 -4.26 38.67 -54.81
C LEU A 14 -3.64 37.40 -55.40
N LEU A 15 -3.88 37.26 -56.69
CA LEU A 15 -3.21 36.34 -57.60
C LEU A 15 -1.85 36.94 -58.03
N TYR A 16 -0.79 36.12 -58.06
CA TYR A 16 0.34 36.26 -59.01
C TYR A 16 0.99 34.88 -59.16
N SER A 17 0.83 34.32 -60.30
CA SER A 17 1.62 33.96 -61.48
C SER A 17 2.95 33.26 -61.25
N THR A 18 3.00 32.03 -61.81
CA THR A 18 4.19 31.20 -62.13
C THR A 18 5.17 31.86 -63.09
N PRO A 19 6.46 31.43 -63.10
CA PRO A 19 6.88 30.72 -64.29
C PRO A 19 7.65 29.42 -64.04
N ALA A 20 7.49 28.54 -65.01
CA ALA A 20 8.20 27.29 -65.20
C ALA A 20 9.67 27.53 -65.62
N CYS A 21 10.58 26.71 -65.06
CA CYS A 21 11.89 26.46 -65.66
C CYS A 21 12.19 24.98 -65.68
N LEU A 22 12.46 24.52 -66.84
CA LEU A 22 12.79 23.19 -67.34
C LEU A 22 14.27 22.86 -67.07
N PHE A 23 14.66 21.60 -67.23
CA PHE A 23 16.00 20.97 -67.25
C PHE A 23 16.57 20.54 -65.86
N THR A 24 17.05 19.34 -65.62
CA THR A 24 17.73 18.34 -66.52
C THR A 24 17.66 16.98 -65.87
N LEU A 25 17.48 15.96 -66.68
CA LEU A 25 17.57 14.53 -66.34
C LEU A 25 19.04 14.16 -66.09
N LEU A 26 19.34 13.60 -64.90
CA LEU A 26 20.60 12.89 -64.67
C LEU A 26 20.29 11.56 -63.98
N THR A 27 20.30 10.51 -64.76
CA THR A 27 20.22 9.09 -64.32
C THR A 27 21.47 8.71 -63.60
N LEU A 28 21.33 8.37 -62.31
CA LEU A 28 22.38 7.68 -61.58
C LEU A 28 21.82 6.31 -61.10
N VAL A 29 22.29 5.28 -61.77
CA VAL A 29 22.08 3.87 -61.41
C VAL A 29 22.91 3.61 -60.13
N VAL A 30 22.25 3.36 -59.02
CA VAL A 30 22.91 2.83 -57.80
C VAL A 30 22.40 1.42 -57.58
N THR A 31 23.32 0.50 -57.66
CA THR A 31 23.20 -0.95 -57.46
C THR A 31 22.62 -1.29 -56.05
N LEU A 32 21.52 -2.03 -56.06
CA LEU A 32 21.02 -2.68 -54.85
C LEU A 32 22.02 -3.78 -54.40
N SER A 33 22.77 -3.50 -53.35
CA SER A 33 23.37 -4.54 -52.52
C SER A 33 22.46 -4.76 -51.30
N GLY A 34 21.58 -5.75 -51.40
CA GLY A 34 20.76 -6.21 -50.29
C GLY A 34 21.60 -6.87 -49.21
N CYS A 35 21.79 -6.22 -48.08
CA CYS A 35 22.12 -6.89 -46.85
C CYS A 35 20.84 -7.01 -46.02
N GLY A 36 20.19 -8.16 -46.09
CA GLY A 36 19.15 -8.58 -45.18
C GLY A 36 19.70 -8.76 -43.79
N GLY A 37 19.81 -7.68 -43.02
CA GLY A 37 20.04 -7.73 -41.59
C GLY A 37 18.79 -8.28 -40.92
N ARG A 38 18.82 -9.55 -40.48
CA ARG A 38 17.94 -10.07 -39.46
C ARG A 38 18.03 -9.11 -38.28
N ARG A 39 16.99 -8.33 -38.02
CA ARG A 39 16.80 -7.68 -36.72
C ARG A 39 16.55 -8.80 -35.72
N THR A 40 17.62 -9.32 -35.12
CA THR A 40 17.54 -9.99 -33.85
C THR A 40 16.89 -8.99 -32.92
N GLY A 41 15.72 -9.35 -32.38
CA GLY A 41 15.03 -8.54 -31.38
C GLY A 41 15.95 -8.40 -30.16
N GLN A 42 16.74 -7.35 -30.16
CA GLN A 42 17.53 -6.93 -29.02
C GLN A 42 16.50 -6.47 -27.98
N MET A 43 16.41 -7.20 -26.86
CA MET A 43 15.70 -6.66 -25.70
C MET A 43 16.27 -5.26 -25.43
N PRO A 44 15.43 -4.27 -25.13
CA PRO A 44 15.92 -2.94 -24.79
C PRO A 44 16.93 -3.08 -23.67
N THR A 45 18.11 -2.52 -23.88
CA THR A 45 19.12 -2.41 -22.83
C THR A 45 18.54 -1.59 -21.70
N THR A 46 18.90 -1.88 -20.44
CA THR A 46 18.40 -1.26 -19.22
C THR A 46 18.47 0.28 -19.21
N ASP A 47 19.23 0.90 -20.11
CA ASP A 47 19.41 2.35 -20.22
C ASP A 47 18.28 3.09 -20.97
N ASP A 48 17.33 2.39 -21.61
CA ASP A 48 16.30 3.01 -22.47
C ASP A 48 14.92 3.16 -21.82
N LEU A 49 14.76 2.82 -20.52
CA LEU A 49 13.46 2.97 -19.88
C LEU A 49 13.20 4.44 -19.53
N HIS A 50 12.06 4.98 -20.03
CA HIS A 50 11.61 6.33 -19.72
C HIS A 50 10.07 6.40 -19.70
N GLY A 51 9.54 7.39 -19.00
CA GLY A 51 8.10 7.61 -18.86
C GLY A 51 7.63 7.63 -17.43
N ASN A 52 6.31 7.63 -17.25
CA ASN A 52 5.67 7.73 -15.95
C ASN A 52 4.94 6.44 -15.58
N ILE A 53 4.99 6.09 -14.31
CA ILE A 53 4.15 5.07 -13.67
C ILE A 53 3.34 5.75 -12.57
N THR A 54 2.03 5.51 -12.54
CA THR A 54 1.13 6.03 -11.52
C THR A 54 0.69 4.92 -10.57
N VAL A 55 0.75 5.19 -9.27
CA VAL A 55 0.43 4.22 -8.22
C VAL A 55 -0.49 4.84 -7.18
N SER A 56 -1.54 4.13 -6.77
CA SER A 56 -2.38 4.59 -5.67
C SER A 56 -2.78 3.45 -4.73
N GLY A 57 -3.20 3.75 -3.50
CA GLY A 57 -3.87 2.78 -2.66
C GLY A 57 -3.40 2.66 -1.22
N ALA A 58 -3.14 1.44 -0.76
CA ALA A 58 -3.00 1.09 0.65
C ALA A 58 -1.86 1.85 1.37
N TYR A 59 -2.21 2.51 2.48
CA TYR A 59 -1.23 3.11 3.39
C TYR A 59 -0.16 2.12 3.85
N ALA A 60 -0.55 0.87 4.09
CA ALA A 60 0.38 -0.17 4.55
C ALA A 60 1.55 -0.41 3.60
N LEU A 61 1.36 -0.24 2.28
CA LEU A 61 2.40 -0.46 1.28
C LEU A 61 3.07 0.85 0.84
N TYR A 62 2.50 2.00 1.19
CA TYR A 62 2.96 3.31 0.73
C TYR A 62 4.44 3.61 1.06
N PRO A 63 4.94 3.42 2.31
CA PRO A 63 6.35 3.68 2.60
C PRO A 63 7.31 2.80 1.79
N LEU A 64 6.96 1.53 1.61
CA LEU A 64 7.80 0.59 0.84
C LEU A 64 7.75 0.89 -0.67
N MET A 65 6.58 1.29 -1.18
CA MET A 65 6.43 1.69 -2.59
C MET A 65 7.27 2.93 -2.91
N LEU A 66 7.37 3.90 -2.00
CA LEU A 66 8.26 5.06 -2.16
C LEU A 66 9.74 4.65 -2.26
N ARG A 67 10.18 3.69 -1.44
CA ARG A 67 11.56 3.16 -1.52
C ARG A 67 11.82 2.45 -2.84
N TRP A 68 10.89 1.61 -3.29
CA TRP A 68 11.00 0.95 -4.59
C TRP A 68 11.02 1.95 -5.75
N ALA A 69 10.15 2.99 -5.67
CA ALA A 69 10.10 4.04 -6.67
C ALA A 69 11.41 4.81 -6.76
N ASP A 70 11.97 5.21 -5.60
CA ASP A 70 13.25 5.91 -5.53
C ASP A 70 14.40 5.04 -6.06
N ALA A 71 14.52 3.79 -5.58
CA ALA A 71 15.55 2.87 -6.02
C ALA A 71 15.47 2.55 -7.54
N PHE A 72 14.26 2.38 -8.07
CA PHE A 72 14.06 2.14 -9.49
C PHE A 72 14.38 3.38 -10.35
N SER A 73 14.00 4.58 -9.90
CA SER A 73 14.32 5.84 -10.60
C SER A 73 15.81 6.16 -10.58
N GLN A 74 16.55 5.75 -9.53
CA GLN A 74 18.02 5.85 -9.50
C GLN A 74 18.68 4.95 -10.55
N LEU A 75 18.12 3.76 -10.80
CA LEU A 75 18.58 2.84 -11.86
C LEU A 75 18.15 3.29 -13.25
N HIS A 76 17.04 4.02 -13.36
CA HIS A 76 16.43 4.46 -14.61
C HIS A 76 16.05 5.95 -14.51
N PRO A 77 17.00 6.90 -14.68
CA PRO A 77 16.75 8.33 -14.47
C PRO A 77 15.68 8.96 -15.38
N GLY A 78 15.33 8.28 -16.47
CA GLY A 78 14.21 8.69 -17.36
C GLY A 78 12.83 8.29 -16.86
N VAL A 79 12.72 7.61 -15.71
CA VAL A 79 11.45 7.11 -15.16
C VAL A 79 11.02 7.93 -13.95
N VAL A 80 9.75 8.36 -13.97
CA VAL A 80 9.07 9.01 -12.84
C VAL A 80 7.98 8.09 -12.32
N ILE A 81 7.90 7.91 -11.00
CA ILE A 81 6.87 7.07 -10.37
C ILE A 81 6.10 7.93 -9.37
N ASP A 82 4.83 8.21 -9.69
CA ASP A 82 3.94 9.00 -8.86
C ASP A 82 3.15 8.08 -7.92
N VAL A 83 3.35 8.22 -6.61
CA VAL A 83 2.72 7.37 -5.60
C VAL A 83 1.78 8.17 -4.71
N SER A 84 0.54 7.71 -4.58
CA SER A 84 -0.46 8.30 -3.69
C SER A 84 -1.08 7.28 -2.75
N ALA A 85 -1.35 7.68 -1.49
CA ALA A 85 -2.04 6.84 -0.52
C ALA A 85 -3.54 7.22 -0.42
N GLY A 86 -4.38 6.25 0.01
CA GLY A 86 -5.82 6.48 0.15
C GLY A 86 -6.62 5.22 0.50
N GLY A 87 -5.92 4.17 0.97
CA GLY A 87 -6.52 2.88 1.34
C GLY A 87 -6.65 1.90 0.18
N SER A 88 -6.83 0.61 0.51
CA SER A 88 -6.93 -0.49 -0.47
C SER A 88 -8.12 -0.31 -1.42
N GLY A 89 -9.24 0.22 -0.93
CA GLY A 89 -10.44 0.48 -1.74
C GLY A 89 -10.15 1.48 -2.86
N LYS A 90 -9.40 2.56 -2.56
CA LYS A 90 -8.95 3.53 -3.58
C LYS A 90 -8.05 2.84 -4.61
N GLY A 91 -7.02 2.10 -4.18
CA GLY A 91 -6.11 1.42 -5.10
C GLY A 91 -6.81 0.49 -6.07
N ILE A 92 -7.76 -0.33 -5.59
CA ILE A 92 -8.58 -1.20 -6.44
C ILE A 92 -9.45 -0.39 -7.41
N THR A 93 -10.13 0.64 -6.93
CA THR A 93 -11.02 1.45 -7.75
C THR A 93 -10.25 2.15 -8.86
N ASP A 94 -9.14 2.79 -8.53
CA ASP A 94 -8.31 3.54 -9.46
C ASP A 94 -7.72 2.62 -10.56
N VAL A 95 -7.16 1.47 -10.17
CA VAL A 95 -6.55 0.54 -11.15
C VAL A 95 -7.61 -0.10 -12.06
N LEU A 96 -8.76 -0.50 -11.52
CA LEU A 96 -9.84 -1.06 -12.35
C LEU A 96 -10.50 -0.03 -13.28
N ALA A 97 -10.46 1.26 -12.91
CA ALA A 97 -10.90 2.37 -13.73
C ALA A 97 -9.81 2.87 -14.71
N ASN A 98 -8.61 2.27 -14.74
CA ASN A 98 -7.43 2.73 -15.50
C ASN A 98 -7.03 4.18 -15.17
N GLN A 99 -7.23 4.62 -13.92
CA GLN A 99 -6.78 5.93 -13.44
C GLN A 99 -5.32 5.87 -12.97
N VAL A 100 -4.83 4.68 -12.63
CA VAL A 100 -3.44 4.40 -12.29
C VAL A 100 -2.99 3.09 -12.94
N ASP A 101 -1.67 2.93 -13.11
CA ASP A 101 -1.06 1.72 -13.65
C ASP A 101 -1.04 0.58 -12.62
N LEU A 102 -0.83 0.92 -11.35
CA LEU A 102 -0.68 -0.02 -10.23
C LEU A 102 -1.52 0.39 -9.04
N GLY A 103 -2.25 -0.57 -8.47
CA GLY A 103 -2.98 -0.40 -7.21
C GLY A 103 -2.23 -1.05 -6.04
N MET A 104 -2.06 -0.34 -4.92
CA MET A 104 -1.55 -0.90 -3.67
C MET A 104 -2.71 -1.45 -2.84
N VAL A 105 -2.62 -2.71 -2.41
CA VAL A 105 -3.68 -3.38 -1.65
C VAL A 105 -3.10 -4.19 -0.50
N SER A 106 -3.74 -4.11 0.66
CA SER A 106 -3.29 -4.76 1.89
C SER A 106 -4.35 -5.66 2.51
N ARG A 107 -5.09 -6.35 1.66
CA ARG A 107 -6.08 -7.40 1.98
C ARG A 107 -6.25 -8.32 0.79
N GLU A 108 -6.89 -9.46 1.01
CA GLU A 108 -7.30 -10.32 -0.09
C GLU A 108 -8.27 -9.62 -1.05
N MET A 109 -8.21 -10.01 -2.32
CA MET A 109 -9.12 -9.51 -3.34
C MET A 109 -10.50 -10.10 -3.16
N LYS A 110 -11.54 -9.25 -3.24
CA LYS A 110 -12.92 -9.70 -3.27
C LYS A 110 -13.23 -10.38 -4.63
N ALA A 111 -14.10 -11.38 -4.63
CA ALA A 111 -14.46 -12.11 -5.86
C ALA A 111 -14.91 -11.16 -6.99
N ALA A 112 -15.69 -10.13 -6.67
CA ALA A 112 -16.14 -9.13 -7.64
C ALA A 112 -14.98 -8.30 -8.24
N GLU A 113 -13.89 -8.07 -7.50
CA GLU A 113 -12.71 -7.36 -7.97
C GLU A 113 -11.92 -8.22 -8.96
N LEU A 114 -11.75 -9.51 -8.65
CA LEU A 114 -11.13 -10.49 -9.55
C LEU A 114 -11.92 -10.65 -10.85
N GLN A 115 -13.26 -10.74 -10.78
CA GLN A 115 -14.14 -10.81 -11.96
C GLN A 115 -14.04 -9.55 -12.85
N ARG A 116 -13.76 -8.39 -12.27
CA ARG A 116 -13.52 -7.14 -13.00
C ARG A 116 -12.10 -7.02 -13.58
N GLY A 117 -11.26 -8.04 -13.39
CA GLY A 117 -9.93 -8.14 -13.97
C GLY A 117 -8.81 -7.67 -13.04
N ALA A 118 -9.03 -7.51 -11.73
CA ALA A 118 -7.95 -7.29 -10.78
C ALA A 118 -7.00 -8.48 -10.80
N LEU A 119 -5.72 -8.25 -11.06
CA LEU A 119 -4.66 -9.25 -11.03
C LEU A 119 -3.68 -8.91 -9.90
N PRO A 120 -3.80 -9.55 -8.72
CA PRO A 120 -2.91 -9.28 -7.60
C PRO A 120 -1.56 -9.99 -7.74
N VAL A 121 -0.51 -9.31 -7.36
CA VAL A 121 0.86 -9.81 -7.23
C VAL A 121 1.28 -9.58 -5.79
N ALA A 122 1.50 -10.65 -5.01
CA ALA A 122 2.02 -10.53 -3.66
C ALA A 122 3.46 -9.99 -3.71
N VAL A 123 3.77 -8.96 -2.93
CA VAL A 123 5.06 -8.25 -2.98
C VAL A 123 5.75 -8.15 -1.62
N ALA A 124 5.02 -8.24 -0.52
CA ALA A 124 5.52 -8.20 0.84
C ALA A 124 4.51 -8.80 1.81
N ARG A 125 4.89 -8.95 3.09
CA ARG A 125 3.99 -9.24 4.19
C ARG A 125 4.19 -8.20 5.30
N ASP A 126 3.10 -7.88 6.00
CA ASP A 126 3.11 -7.05 7.21
C ASP A 126 2.09 -7.57 8.24
N ALA A 127 1.78 -6.75 9.23
CA ALA A 127 0.68 -7.03 10.15
C ALA A 127 -0.01 -5.74 10.63
N VAL A 128 -1.23 -5.93 11.13
CA VAL A 128 -1.97 -4.92 11.89
C VAL A 128 -1.87 -5.26 13.36
N VAL A 129 -1.58 -4.26 14.19
CA VAL A 129 -1.42 -4.40 15.63
C VAL A 129 -2.40 -3.53 16.41
N PRO A 130 -2.93 -3.99 17.55
CA PRO A 130 -3.68 -3.11 18.45
C PRO A 130 -2.72 -2.13 19.14
N VAL A 131 -3.10 -0.86 19.20
CA VAL A 131 -2.31 0.23 19.77
C VAL A 131 -3.09 0.97 20.86
N ILE A 132 -2.38 1.40 21.90
CA ILE A 132 -2.89 2.23 23.00
C ILE A 132 -1.96 3.40 23.26
N ASN A 133 -2.44 4.35 24.07
CA ASN A 133 -1.62 5.44 24.59
C ASN A 133 -0.71 4.96 25.73
N VAL A 134 0.56 5.37 25.73
CA VAL A 134 1.52 5.04 26.81
C VAL A 134 1.17 5.67 28.17
N GLY A 135 0.38 6.76 28.15
CA GLY A 135 -0.12 7.43 29.37
C GLY A 135 -1.31 6.74 30.03
N ASN A 136 -1.81 5.63 29.46
CA ASN A 136 -2.93 4.90 30.05
C ASN A 136 -2.59 4.44 31.47
N PRO A 137 -3.43 4.72 32.49
CA PRO A 137 -3.11 4.41 33.88
C PRO A 137 -2.93 2.90 34.16
N LEU A 138 -3.48 2.04 33.33
CA LEU A 138 -3.32 0.58 33.42
C LEU A 138 -2.26 0.01 32.44
N PHE A 139 -1.49 0.88 31.79
CA PHE A 139 -0.53 0.52 30.75
C PHE A 139 0.32 -0.72 31.09
N ARG A 140 0.94 -0.76 32.27
CA ARG A 140 1.80 -1.90 32.69
C ARG A 140 1.01 -3.20 32.85
N GLN A 141 -0.23 -3.12 33.34
CA GLN A 141 -1.11 -4.29 33.47
C GLN A 141 -1.53 -4.80 32.09
N LEU A 142 -1.92 -3.91 31.19
CA LEU A 142 -2.31 -4.24 29.82
C LEU A 142 -1.19 -4.94 29.05
N LEU A 143 0.06 -4.48 29.19
CA LEU A 143 1.21 -5.13 28.55
C LEU A 143 1.53 -6.52 29.12
N ARG A 144 1.24 -6.76 30.40
CA ARG A 144 1.44 -8.09 31.03
C ARG A 144 0.32 -9.07 30.71
N LYS A 145 -0.91 -8.56 30.63
CA LYS A 145 -2.09 -9.38 30.39
C LYS A 145 -2.31 -9.66 28.91
N GLY A 146 -1.99 -8.71 28.08
CA GLY A 146 -2.26 -8.77 26.65
C GLY A 146 -3.74 -8.59 26.32
N LEU A 147 -4.04 -8.76 25.03
CA LEU A 147 -5.37 -8.65 24.45
C LEU A 147 -5.71 -9.95 23.72
N SER A 148 -6.57 -10.77 24.27
CA SER A 148 -7.04 -11.96 23.58
C SER A 148 -8.01 -11.60 22.45
N GLN A 149 -8.17 -12.49 21.46
CA GLN A 149 -9.11 -12.30 20.34
C GLN A 149 -10.55 -12.05 20.86
N THR A 150 -10.97 -12.77 21.92
CA THR A 150 -12.30 -12.61 22.52
C THR A 150 -12.48 -11.22 23.11
N VAL A 151 -11.55 -10.74 23.94
CA VAL A 151 -11.61 -9.41 24.54
C VAL A 151 -11.57 -8.32 23.46
N ALA A 152 -10.72 -8.48 22.44
CA ALA A 152 -10.69 -7.56 21.31
C ALA A 152 -12.02 -7.53 20.56
N ARG A 153 -12.65 -8.68 20.30
CA ARG A 153 -13.97 -8.77 19.70
C ARG A 153 -15.02 -8.04 20.56
N ASP A 154 -14.94 -8.21 21.88
CA ASP A 154 -15.89 -7.58 22.80
C ASP A 154 -15.69 -6.07 22.91
N ILE A 155 -14.52 -5.54 22.58
CA ILE A 155 -14.26 -4.11 22.44
C ILE A 155 -14.80 -3.57 21.12
N TRP A 156 -14.36 -4.14 19.98
CA TRP A 156 -14.58 -3.55 18.66
C TRP A 156 -15.83 -4.04 17.91
N VAL A 157 -16.44 -5.15 18.32
CA VAL A 157 -17.58 -5.73 17.59
C VAL A 157 -18.84 -5.79 18.45
N THR A 158 -18.79 -6.38 19.64
CA THR A 158 -19.98 -6.56 20.47
C THR A 158 -20.24 -5.39 21.41
N GLY A 159 -19.23 -4.60 21.73
CA GLY A 159 -19.33 -3.50 22.70
C GLY A 159 -19.61 -3.94 24.14
N GLN A 160 -19.33 -5.20 24.49
CA GLN A 160 -19.53 -5.71 25.85
C GLN A 160 -18.43 -5.27 26.81
N VAL A 161 -17.20 -5.11 26.34
CA VAL A 161 -16.07 -4.55 27.08
C VAL A 161 -15.99 -3.06 26.82
N LYS A 162 -16.24 -2.25 27.85
CA LYS A 162 -16.37 -0.80 27.75
C LYS A 162 -15.38 -0.02 28.62
N THR A 163 -14.69 -0.71 29.54
CA THR A 163 -13.77 -0.06 30.47
C THR A 163 -12.41 -0.75 30.47
N TRP A 164 -11.37 0.03 30.73
CA TRP A 164 -10.02 -0.49 30.86
C TRP A 164 -9.87 -1.50 32.02
N GLY A 165 -10.68 -1.35 33.07
CA GLY A 165 -10.72 -2.32 34.16
C GLY A 165 -11.20 -3.70 33.73
N GLN A 166 -12.18 -3.78 32.83
CA GLN A 166 -12.62 -5.06 32.28
C GLN A 166 -11.47 -5.76 31.51
N VAL A 167 -10.70 -5.00 30.73
CA VAL A 167 -9.52 -5.55 30.01
C VAL A 167 -8.44 -5.99 30.98
N ALA A 168 -8.10 -5.16 31.96
CA ALA A 168 -7.00 -5.42 32.92
C ALA A 168 -7.39 -6.33 34.09
N ALA A 169 -8.66 -6.75 34.22
CA ALA A 169 -9.23 -7.46 35.35
C ALA A 169 -9.04 -6.72 36.69
N THR A 170 -9.41 -5.43 36.69
CA THR A 170 -9.36 -4.55 37.87
C THR A 170 -10.69 -3.83 38.07
N ALA A 171 -10.86 -3.13 39.22
CA ALA A 171 -12.03 -2.31 39.49
C ALA A 171 -12.03 -0.92 38.80
N ASN A 172 -11.05 -0.66 37.92
CA ASN A 172 -10.98 0.62 37.21
C ASN A 172 -12.17 0.79 36.24
N ALA A 173 -12.93 1.89 36.39
CA ALA A 173 -14.12 2.18 35.59
C ALA A 173 -13.89 3.16 34.43
N THR A 174 -12.64 3.50 34.12
CA THR A 174 -12.28 4.40 33.01
C THR A 174 -12.79 3.82 31.69
N PRO A 175 -13.62 4.56 30.93
CA PRO A 175 -14.11 4.11 29.63
C PRO A 175 -12.97 3.91 28.62
N ILE A 176 -13.20 3.03 27.66
CA ILE A 176 -12.32 2.86 26.49
C ILE A 176 -12.84 3.74 25.35
N ASN A 177 -12.00 4.61 24.83
CA ASN A 177 -12.26 5.32 23.58
C ASN A 177 -11.78 4.48 22.39
N VAL A 178 -12.72 3.77 21.79
CA VAL A 178 -12.43 2.85 20.67
C VAL A 178 -12.36 3.62 19.37
N TYR A 179 -11.31 3.45 18.58
CA TYR A 179 -11.16 4.06 17.26
C TYR A 179 -11.10 2.99 16.16
N THR A 180 -11.79 3.27 15.06
CA THR A 180 -11.76 2.45 13.84
C THR A 180 -11.41 3.31 12.61
N ARG A 181 -11.50 2.75 11.43
CA ARG A 181 -11.17 3.44 10.16
C ARG A 181 -12.43 3.91 9.45
N SER A 182 -12.39 5.15 8.93
CA SER A 182 -13.47 5.71 8.11
C SER A 182 -13.33 5.41 6.62
N ASP A 183 -12.13 5.03 6.15
CA ASP A 183 -11.87 4.67 4.77
C ASP A 183 -11.92 3.14 4.55
N ALA A 184 -12.27 2.71 3.35
CA ALA A 184 -12.23 1.31 2.97
C ALA A 184 -10.77 0.83 2.88
N CYS A 185 -10.27 0.22 3.96
CA CYS A 185 -8.87 -0.11 4.08
C CYS A 185 -8.59 -1.56 4.46
N GLY A 186 -7.43 -2.05 4.02
CA GLY A 186 -7.03 -3.41 4.37
C GLY A 186 -6.66 -3.59 5.83
N ALA A 187 -6.27 -2.53 6.56
CA ALA A 187 -5.96 -2.65 7.99
C ALA A 187 -7.20 -3.01 8.81
N ALA A 188 -8.30 -2.26 8.64
CA ALA A 188 -9.54 -2.54 9.34
C ALA A 188 -10.16 -3.88 8.91
N GLU A 189 -10.14 -4.19 7.60
CA GLU A 189 -10.64 -5.49 7.11
C GLU A 189 -9.85 -6.67 7.67
N THR A 190 -8.51 -6.60 7.68
CA THR A 190 -7.67 -7.67 8.24
C THR A 190 -7.84 -7.81 9.76
N PHE A 191 -7.97 -6.69 10.47
CA PHE A 191 -8.21 -6.70 11.91
C PHE A 191 -9.58 -7.26 12.24
N ALA A 192 -10.62 -6.85 11.51
CA ALA A 192 -11.97 -7.38 11.65
C ALA A 192 -12.02 -8.90 11.33
N ALA A 193 -11.30 -9.36 10.31
CA ALA A 193 -11.19 -10.78 10.00
C ALA A 193 -10.56 -11.58 11.16
N TRP A 194 -9.55 -11.02 11.85
CA TRP A 194 -9.04 -11.60 13.09
C TRP A 194 -10.13 -11.71 14.15
N LEU A 195 -11.02 -10.72 14.24
CA LEU A 195 -12.16 -10.71 15.17
C LEU A 195 -13.36 -11.54 14.65
N ARG A 196 -13.22 -12.26 13.54
CA ARG A 196 -14.30 -13.04 12.87
C ARG A 196 -15.49 -12.15 12.51
N SER A 197 -15.21 -10.98 11.91
CA SER A 197 -16.18 -9.95 11.55
C SER A 197 -15.72 -9.23 10.27
N HIS A 198 -16.39 -8.16 9.88
CA HIS A 198 -16.06 -7.30 8.75
C HIS A 198 -15.72 -5.88 9.21
N GLN A 199 -15.08 -5.09 8.36
CA GLN A 199 -14.72 -3.71 8.69
C GLN A 199 -15.95 -2.90 9.13
N GLU A 200 -17.09 -3.11 8.49
CA GLU A 200 -18.35 -2.40 8.74
C GLU A 200 -18.95 -2.69 10.12
N ASP A 201 -18.56 -3.79 10.75
CA ASP A 201 -19.02 -4.18 12.09
C ASP A 201 -18.19 -3.56 13.21
N LEU A 202 -17.05 -2.92 12.88
CA LEU A 202 -16.17 -2.34 13.88
C LEU A 202 -16.77 -1.09 14.51
N LEU A 203 -16.88 -1.10 15.82
CA LEU A 203 -17.42 -0.02 16.62
C LEU A 203 -16.41 1.12 16.82
N GLY A 204 -16.91 2.29 17.16
CA GLY A 204 -16.16 3.51 17.44
C GLY A 204 -16.13 4.52 16.29
N PRO A 205 -15.76 5.77 16.57
CA PRO A 205 -15.64 6.80 15.55
C PRO A 205 -14.54 6.42 14.54
N GLY A 206 -14.87 6.61 13.25
CA GLY A 206 -13.98 6.36 12.15
C GLY A 206 -12.94 7.47 11.98
N VAL A 207 -11.68 7.09 11.88
CA VAL A 207 -10.53 7.99 11.65
C VAL A 207 -9.92 7.67 10.29
N TYR A 208 -9.61 8.71 9.51
CA TYR A 208 -9.07 8.54 8.16
C TYR A 208 -7.57 8.22 8.17
N GLY A 209 -7.18 7.15 7.50
CA GLY A 209 -5.80 6.75 7.26
C GLY A 209 -5.07 6.18 8.49
N ASP A 210 -4.03 5.39 8.25
CA ASP A 210 -3.17 4.85 9.32
C ASP A 210 -2.46 5.94 10.14
N PRO A 211 -1.92 7.02 9.52
CA PRO A 211 -1.36 8.14 10.28
C PRO A 211 -2.39 8.82 11.19
N GLY A 212 -3.67 8.86 10.77
CA GLY A 212 -4.76 9.43 11.56
C GLY A 212 -5.02 8.63 12.84
N ILE A 213 -5.17 7.29 12.72
CA ILE A 213 -5.36 6.39 13.88
C ILE A 213 -4.18 6.51 14.85
N ALA A 214 -2.96 6.43 14.36
CA ALA A 214 -1.77 6.52 15.21
C ALA A 214 -1.76 7.83 16.01
N ARG A 215 -2.03 8.96 15.35
CA ARG A 215 -2.12 10.27 16.01
C ARG A 215 -3.27 10.36 16.99
N GLN A 216 -4.45 9.84 16.63
CA GLN A 216 -5.62 9.90 17.48
C GLN A 216 -5.39 9.15 18.81
N VAL A 217 -4.85 7.93 18.74
CA VAL A 217 -4.52 7.13 19.94
C VAL A 217 -3.38 7.76 20.74
N ALA A 218 -2.35 8.31 20.09
CA ALA A 218 -1.24 8.98 20.77
C ALA A 218 -1.67 10.22 21.58
N ASN A 219 -2.79 10.86 21.19
CA ASN A 219 -3.33 12.06 21.87
C ASN A 219 -4.46 11.75 22.87
N ASP A 220 -4.89 10.50 22.99
CA ASP A 220 -5.98 10.12 23.87
C ASP A 220 -5.52 9.02 24.85
N VAL A 221 -5.38 9.36 26.14
CA VAL A 221 -4.88 8.44 27.18
C VAL A 221 -5.77 7.22 27.38
N ASP A 222 -7.05 7.33 27.04
CA ASP A 222 -8.04 6.26 27.13
C ASP A 222 -8.32 5.61 25.76
N GLY A 223 -7.55 6.00 24.74
CA GLY A 223 -7.73 5.56 23.37
C GLY A 223 -7.16 4.17 23.10
N ILE A 224 -7.90 3.41 22.28
CA ILE A 224 -7.44 2.17 21.65
C ILE A 224 -7.76 2.20 20.15
N GLY A 225 -6.85 1.68 19.34
CA GLY A 225 -7.03 1.59 17.89
C GLY A 225 -6.28 0.41 17.29
N MET A 226 -6.31 0.31 15.96
CA MET A 226 -5.52 -0.64 15.19
C MET A 226 -4.60 0.12 14.23
N SER A 227 -3.37 -0.34 14.05
CA SER A 227 -2.40 0.32 13.17
C SER A 227 -1.57 -0.69 12.40
N ASN A 228 -1.19 -0.37 11.18
CA ASN A 228 -0.13 -1.11 10.50
C ASN A 228 1.19 -0.95 11.27
N ILE A 229 2.03 -1.96 11.27
CA ILE A 229 3.33 -1.94 11.97
C ILE A 229 4.22 -0.77 11.53
N SER A 230 4.17 -0.37 10.25
CA SER A 230 4.92 0.79 9.71
C SER A 230 4.49 2.14 10.29
N TYR A 231 3.32 2.24 10.90
CA TYR A 231 2.82 3.45 11.57
C TYR A 231 2.76 3.31 13.10
N ALA A 232 2.84 2.09 13.62
CA ALA A 232 2.93 1.84 15.06
C ALA A 232 4.35 2.03 15.59
N TYR A 233 5.37 1.76 14.76
CA TYR A 233 6.78 1.83 15.14
C TYR A 233 7.53 2.92 14.36
N ASP A 234 8.42 3.61 15.04
CA ASP A 234 9.37 4.54 14.44
C ASP A 234 10.42 3.78 13.60
N GLU A 235 10.60 4.20 12.36
CA GLU A 235 11.47 3.50 11.40
C GLU A 235 12.93 3.52 11.82
N ARG A 236 13.39 4.64 12.39
CA ARG A 236 14.80 4.85 12.75
C ARG A 236 15.20 4.11 14.02
N THR A 237 14.29 4.03 15.00
CA THR A 237 14.60 3.43 16.31
C THR A 237 14.09 1.99 16.44
N GLY A 238 13.17 1.57 15.59
CA GLY A 238 12.45 0.30 15.68
C GLY A 238 11.54 0.18 16.91
N ARG A 239 11.35 1.25 17.68
CA ARG A 239 10.49 1.27 18.87
C ARG A 239 9.11 1.82 18.53
N PRO A 240 8.06 1.55 19.35
CA PRO A 240 6.78 2.21 19.15
C PRO A 240 6.92 3.73 19.07
N ASN A 241 6.12 4.35 18.21
CA ASN A 241 6.11 5.79 18.00
C ASN A 241 5.78 6.54 19.31
N PRO A 242 6.30 7.77 19.51
CA PRO A 242 6.00 8.55 20.71
C PRO A 242 4.50 8.63 20.99
N GLY A 243 4.12 8.40 22.25
CA GLY A 243 2.73 8.38 22.68
C GLY A 243 2.00 7.05 22.45
N LEU A 244 2.56 6.13 21.65
CA LEU A 244 1.97 4.83 21.34
C LEU A 244 2.67 3.67 22.05
N ALA A 245 1.89 2.63 22.32
CA ALA A 245 2.39 1.30 22.62
C ALA A 245 1.53 0.26 21.88
N VAL A 246 2.14 -0.84 21.51
CA VAL A 246 1.43 -2.02 21.00
C VAL A 246 1.03 -2.89 22.17
N ILE A 247 -0.27 -3.23 22.29
CA ILE A 247 -0.72 -4.25 23.26
C ILE A 247 -0.36 -5.62 22.67
N PRO A 248 0.36 -6.47 23.43
CA PRO A 248 0.58 -7.84 23.00
C PRO A 248 -0.73 -8.61 22.81
N ILE A 249 -0.77 -9.49 21.82
CA ILE A 249 -1.87 -10.44 21.66
C ILE A 249 -1.60 -11.65 22.54
N ASP A 250 -2.55 -11.96 23.42
CA ASP A 250 -2.62 -13.21 24.18
C ASP A 250 -3.21 -14.28 23.25
N VAL A 251 -2.34 -15.01 22.58
CA VAL A 251 -2.71 -15.95 21.50
C VAL A 251 -3.37 -17.21 22.09
N ASN A 252 -2.88 -17.68 23.22
CA ASN A 252 -3.37 -18.89 23.88
C ASN A 252 -4.54 -18.62 24.84
N ASN A 253 -4.91 -17.33 25.03
CA ASN A 253 -6.04 -16.87 25.85
C ASN A 253 -5.93 -17.30 27.34
N ASN A 254 -4.72 -17.32 27.88
CA ASN A 254 -4.49 -17.67 29.29
C ASN A 254 -4.49 -16.45 30.24
N GLY A 255 -4.64 -15.22 29.68
CA GLY A 255 -4.69 -13.97 30.45
C GLY A 255 -3.33 -13.44 30.89
N THR A 256 -2.24 -13.95 30.32
CA THR A 256 -0.88 -13.53 30.62
C THR A 256 -0.03 -13.61 29.35
N ILE A 257 0.82 -12.62 29.12
CA ILE A 257 1.78 -12.66 28.01
C ILE A 257 2.98 -13.51 28.38
N ASP A 258 3.06 -14.68 27.76
CA ASP A 258 4.13 -15.65 27.94
C ASP A 258 5.43 -15.22 27.22
N SER A 259 6.54 -15.94 27.49
CA SER A 259 7.84 -15.65 26.87
C SER A 259 7.77 -15.67 25.35
N GLU A 260 7.01 -16.62 24.78
CA GLU A 260 6.83 -16.80 23.32
C GLU A 260 6.01 -15.68 22.67
N GLU A 261 5.27 -14.90 23.46
CA GLU A 261 4.44 -13.78 23.04
C GLU A 261 5.12 -12.42 23.28
N ARG A 262 6.33 -12.37 23.88
CA ARG A 262 7.06 -11.14 24.23
C ARG A 262 7.93 -10.62 23.09
N PHE A 263 7.34 -10.14 22.02
CA PHE A 263 8.06 -9.65 20.83
C PHE A 263 7.59 -8.27 20.34
N TYR A 264 6.84 -7.52 21.15
CA TYR A 264 6.22 -6.25 20.74
C TYR A 264 7.03 -5.00 21.09
N ASP A 265 8.14 -5.13 21.79
CA ASP A 265 8.98 -4.01 22.24
C ASP A 265 9.79 -3.38 21.12
N THR A 266 10.05 -4.14 20.03
CA THR A 266 10.68 -3.62 18.82
C THR A 266 10.04 -4.18 17.55
N LYS A 267 10.09 -3.38 16.48
CA LYS A 267 9.62 -3.74 15.13
C LYS A 267 10.27 -5.04 14.64
N ASP A 268 11.59 -5.19 14.80
CA ASP A 268 12.35 -6.36 14.31
C ASP A 268 11.92 -7.67 15.01
N LYS A 269 11.68 -7.62 16.33
CA LYS A 269 11.17 -8.79 17.07
C LYS A 269 9.78 -9.19 16.58
N LEU A 270 8.90 -8.21 16.36
CA LEU A 270 7.56 -8.46 15.84
C LEU A 270 7.63 -9.04 14.41
N ILE A 271 8.46 -8.49 13.52
CA ILE A 271 8.69 -9.02 12.18
C ILE A 271 9.18 -10.46 12.21
N SER A 272 10.14 -10.76 13.10
CA SER A 272 10.60 -12.14 13.30
C SER A 272 9.45 -13.05 13.76
N ALA A 273 8.62 -12.61 14.70
CA ALA A 273 7.47 -13.38 15.17
C ALA A 273 6.42 -13.64 14.07
N ILE A 274 6.20 -12.67 13.17
CA ILE A 274 5.32 -12.84 12.00
C ILE A 274 5.94 -13.86 11.02
N ARG A 275 7.25 -13.78 10.77
CA ARG A 275 7.97 -14.70 9.88
C ARG A 275 7.91 -16.13 10.40
N ASP A 276 8.07 -16.30 11.70
CA ASP A 276 8.11 -17.60 12.40
C ASP A 276 6.70 -18.16 12.68
N GLY A 277 5.63 -17.39 12.39
CA GLY A 277 4.24 -17.81 12.61
C GLY A 277 3.78 -17.72 14.08
N ARG A 278 4.54 -17.07 14.97
CA ARG A 278 4.14 -16.81 16.36
C ARG A 278 3.10 -15.68 16.49
N TYR A 279 3.15 -14.71 15.59
CA TYR A 279 2.10 -13.71 15.47
C TYR A 279 0.94 -14.25 14.62
N PRO A 280 -0.34 -14.10 15.00
CA PRO A 280 -1.46 -14.69 14.30
C PRO A 280 -1.67 -14.12 12.88
N SER A 281 -2.21 -14.95 11.99
CA SER A 281 -2.54 -14.54 10.62
C SER A 281 -3.97 -15.01 10.28
N PRO A 282 -4.98 -14.11 10.16
CA PRO A 282 -4.84 -12.68 10.44
C PRO A 282 -4.52 -12.39 11.92
N PRO A 283 -4.05 -11.20 12.30
CA PRO A 283 -3.92 -9.97 11.53
C PRO A 283 -2.56 -9.76 10.81
N ALA A 284 -1.67 -10.76 10.74
CA ALA A 284 -0.62 -10.77 9.71
C ALA A 284 -1.23 -11.08 8.35
N ARG A 285 -0.65 -10.51 7.26
CA ARG A 285 -1.22 -10.58 5.91
C ARG A 285 -0.19 -10.40 4.80
N GLU A 286 -0.57 -10.76 3.59
CA GLU A 286 0.14 -10.37 2.37
C GLU A 286 -0.25 -8.96 1.91
N LEU A 287 0.70 -8.28 1.27
CA LEU A 287 0.52 -7.00 0.59
C LEU A 287 0.67 -7.22 -0.91
N PHE A 288 -0.20 -6.58 -1.67
CA PHE A 288 -0.30 -6.80 -3.11
C PHE A 288 -0.10 -5.52 -3.90
N VAL A 289 0.59 -5.64 -5.01
CA VAL A 289 0.46 -4.71 -6.15
C VAL A 289 -0.52 -5.33 -7.13
N VAL A 290 -1.49 -4.55 -7.55
CA VAL A 290 -2.60 -5.01 -8.40
C VAL A 290 -2.55 -4.28 -9.73
N THR A 291 -2.76 -5.02 -10.82
CA THR A 291 -2.96 -4.50 -12.17
C THR A 291 -4.34 -4.87 -12.69
N LYS A 292 -4.84 -4.17 -13.72
CA LYS A 292 -6.02 -4.59 -14.45
C LYS A 292 -5.63 -5.52 -15.59
N GLY A 293 -5.75 -6.82 -15.34
CA GLY A 293 -5.24 -7.86 -16.23
C GLY A 293 -3.70 -7.87 -16.32
N LYS A 294 -3.14 -8.56 -17.30
CA LYS A 294 -1.69 -8.60 -17.52
C LYS A 294 -1.17 -7.24 -18.00
N PRO A 295 -0.14 -6.66 -17.37
CA PRO A 295 0.43 -5.39 -17.81
C PRO A 295 0.89 -5.46 -19.27
N GLN A 296 0.56 -4.45 -20.08
CA GLN A 296 1.02 -4.33 -21.46
C GLN A 296 2.29 -3.46 -21.55
N SER A 297 2.37 -2.40 -20.75
CA SER A 297 3.51 -1.49 -20.68
C SER A 297 4.80 -2.23 -20.31
N ALA A 298 5.85 -2.07 -21.12
CA ALA A 298 7.19 -2.61 -20.85
C ALA A 298 7.76 -2.00 -19.56
N LEU A 299 7.49 -0.70 -19.32
CA LEU A 299 7.94 0.02 -18.13
C LEU A 299 7.29 -0.54 -16.86
N VAL A 300 5.97 -0.78 -16.85
CA VAL A 300 5.26 -1.37 -15.72
C VAL A 300 5.75 -2.80 -15.45
N LYS A 301 5.99 -3.60 -16.50
CA LYS A 301 6.57 -4.94 -16.36
C LYS A 301 7.96 -4.91 -15.73
N ALA A 302 8.81 -3.98 -16.17
CA ALA A 302 10.16 -3.81 -15.63
C ALA A 302 10.11 -3.43 -14.14
N PHE A 303 9.26 -2.48 -13.75
CA PHE A 303 9.11 -2.09 -12.35
C PHE A 303 8.56 -3.23 -11.47
N LEU A 304 7.55 -3.97 -11.92
CA LEU A 304 7.06 -5.15 -11.21
C LEU A 304 8.15 -6.24 -11.07
N SER A 305 8.94 -6.45 -12.12
CA SER A 305 10.07 -7.40 -12.06
C SER A 305 11.13 -6.95 -11.07
N PHE A 306 11.44 -5.64 -11.04
CA PHE A 306 12.34 -5.06 -10.03
C PHE A 306 11.80 -5.28 -8.61
N ILE A 307 10.52 -4.95 -8.35
CA ILE A 307 9.88 -5.17 -7.04
C ILE A 307 10.02 -6.63 -6.59
N LEU A 308 9.84 -7.59 -7.51
CA LEU A 308 9.87 -9.02 -7.19
C LEU A 308 11.28 -9.61 -7.11
N ALA A 309 12.31 -8.88 -7.51
CA ALA A 309 13.70 -9.32 -7.51
C ALA A 309 14.57 -8.42 -6.60
N ASP A 310 15.29 -7.45 -7.17
CA ASP A 310 16.22 -6.59 -6.43
C ASP A 310 15.51 -5.71 -5.39
N GLY A 311 14.30 -5.26 -5.67
CA GLY A 311 13.46 -4.48 -4.76
C GLY A 311 13.13 -5.22 -3.45
N GLN A 312 13.17 -6.56 -3.42
CA GLN A 312 12.94 -7.32 -2.20
C GLN A 312 13.95 -7.04 -1.08
N ARG A 313 15.12 -6.52 -1.41
CA ARG A 313 16.13 -6.09 -0.41
C ARG A 313 15.64 -4.91 0.42
N GLU A 314 14.81 -4.04 -0.19
CA GLU A 314 14.21 -2.91 0.50
C GLU A 314 13.17 -3.34 1.55
N ASN A 315 12.55 -4.50 1.40
CA ASN A 315 11.50 -4.98 2.30
C ASN A 315 12.02 -5.09 3.74
N GLU A 316 13.14 -5.76 3.96
CA GLU A 316 13.67 -5.98 5.30
C GLU A 316 14.16 -4.67 5.93
N SER A 317 14.86 -3.82 5.17
CA SER A 317 15.33 -2.51 5.64
C SER A 317 14.16 -1.58 6.00
N ALA A 318 13.05 -1.65 5.27
CA ALA A 318 11.83 -0.90 5.55
C ALA A 318 10.95 -1.54 6.65
N GLY A 319 11.32 -2.73 7.14
CA GLY A 319 10.58 -3.45 8.18
C GLY A 319 9.36 -4.19 7.67
N TYR A 320 9.46 -4.74 6.47
CA TYR A 320 8.50 -5.67 5.89
C TYR A 320 9.14 -7.05 5.73
N ILE A 321 8.32 -8.07 5.48
CA ILE A 321 8.79 -9.44 5.26
C ILE A 321 8.77 -9.71 3.77
N SER A 322 9.92 -10.16 3.23
CA SER A 322 10.06 -10.54 1.83
C SER A 322 9.27 -11.81 1.51
N ILE A 323 8.65 -11.84 0.32
CA ILE A 323 7.84 -12.98 -0.12
C ILE A 323 8.68 -14.23 -0.44
N HIS A 324 9.97 -14.05 -0.80
CA HIS A 324 10.85 -15.15 -1.18
C HIS A 324 11.28 -16.03 0.00
N SER A 325 11.08 -15.59 1.25
CA SER A 325 11.38 -16.39 2.44
C SER A 325 10.41 -17.56 2.65
N THR A 326 9.31 -17.63 1.91
CA THR A 326 8.21 -18.58 2.12
C THR A 326 7.78 -19.38 0.88
N ARG A 327 8.22 -19.03 -0.35
CA ARG A 327 7.85 -19.76 -1.58
C ARG A 327 9.08 -20.37 -2.29
N LYS A 328 9.04 -21.69 -2.51
CA LYS A 328 10.07 -22.46 -3.21
C LYS A 328 10.13 -22.28 -4.75
N SER A 329 9.36 -21.38 -5.36
CA SER A 329 9.39 -21.14 -6.81
C SER A 329 8.91 -19.73 -7.17
N PRO A 330 9.65 -18.95 -8.00
CA PRO A 330 9.19 -17.68 -8.52
C PRO A 330 8.08 -17.90 -9.55
N GLN A 331 6.95 -17.20 -9.42
CA GLN A 331 5.97 -17.10 -10.51
C GLN A 331 6.61 -16.33 -11.67
N LYS A 332 6.82 -17.00 -12.81
CA LYS A 332 7.19 -16.35 -14.06
C LYS A 332 5.94 -15.71 -14.68
N TYR A 333 5.97 -14.41 -14.87
CA TYR A 333 4.93 -13.63 -15.55
C TYR A 333 5.23 -13.45 -17.04
#